data_05a918c45e99c51b26003c5dfb5f9f14
#
_entry.id   05a918c45e99c51b26003c5dfb5f9f14
#
_cell.length_a   1.000
_cell.length_b   1.000
_cell.length_c   1.000
_cell.angle_alpha   90.00
_cell.angle_beta   90.00
_cell.angle_gamma   90.00
#
_symmetry.space_group_name_H-M   'P 1'
#
loop_
_entity.id
_entity.type
_entity.pdbx_description
1 polymer ?
#
loop_
_entity_poly.entity_id
_entity_poly.type
_entity_poly.pdbx_seq_one_letter_code
_entity_poly.pdbx_strand_id
1 'polypeptide(L)'
;MKTKIVKQTTTKKKMVIHSFFSALVLLSLFVSPSLSAQNSKSDKFKENYELKEVVVLSRHNIRAPLSGKNSILGKITTHEWTNWTANASELTLRGGVLETMMGQYFRKWLEDEGLFKEGYCPNTDEVNIYANSMQRTVATAEYFQSGFSPTCNRNFYHRFTPSKMDPLFFPRLTKVSEEFKAQALKEISAMGGTKGIVGINESLKASYDLIERVTDMKNSPACKEGNTCALNDYNTQLTFKLGDEPNMAGSLKIANTIADALILQYFEEPDDKKAAFGNDLTVKDWENISKIKDVYGDVLFAAPIVATNVAHPLLVYLKDELNSNARKFTFLVGHDSNICSVTNALQFEEYSLPNTIEKKTPIGSKLVFEKWQDKRTKKEYISVNLVYQTTDQLRKLLLLNLDNPPASFQMKISGLTANEFGLYNFDDVVGRFDQAITAYEAIK
;
A
#
# COMPACT_ATOMS: atom_id res chain seq x y z
N MET A 1 11.22 -40.24 -67.33
CA MET A 1 10.36 -40.54 -68.50
C MET A 1 9.12 -39.65 -68.40
N LYS A 2 8.96 -38.82 -69.47
CA LYS A 2 7.81 -37.97 -69.81
C LYS A 2 7.54 -36.70 -68.98
N THR A 3 8.13 -35.67 -69.48
CA THR A 3 7.81 -34.24 -69.50
C THR A 3 6.38 -33.99 -69.97
N LYS A 4 5.63 -33.09 -69.30
CA LYS A 4 4.51 -32.41 -69.95
C LYS A 4 4.53 -30.92 -69.63
N ILE A 5 4.78 -30.15 -70.66
CA ILE A 5 4.69 -28.71 -70.84
C ILE A 5 3.19 -28.36 -70.96
N VAL A 6 2.72 -27.36 -70.25
CA VAL A 6 1.40 -26.73 -70.56
C VAL A 6 1.59 -25.21 -70.65
N LYS A 7 1.07 -24.68 -71.73
CA LYS A 7 1.19 -23.38 -72.34
C LYS A 7 0.61 -22.22 -71.51
N GLN A 8 1.32 -21.08 -71.62
CA GLN A 8 0.80 -19.75 -71.31
C GLN A 8 -0.35 -19.39 -72.26
N THR A 9 -1.39 -18.78 -71.65
CA THR A 9 -2.40 -17.99 -72.35
C THR A 9 -2.43 -16.59 -71.77
N THR A 10 -1.97 -15.65 -72.61
CA THR A 10 -2.05 -14.20 -72.35
C THR A 10 -3.49 -13.71 -72.62
N THR A 11 -4.06 -13.05 -71.65
CA THR A 11 -5.28 -12.23 -71.83
C THR A 11 -5.00 -10.80 -71.46
N LYS A 12 -5.01 -9.91 -72.45
CA LYS A 12 -5.00 -8.45 -72.32
C LYS A 12 -6.27 -8.00 -71.63
N LYS A 13 -6.16 -7.24 -70.54
CA LYS A 13 -7.23 -6.43 -70.01
C LYS A 13 -6.84 -4.97 -69.84
N LYS A 14 -7.73 -4.15 -70.27
CA LYS A 14 -7.71 -2.71 -70.46
C LYS A 14 -7.28 -1.93 -69.21
N MET A 15 -6.44 -0.96 -69.43
CA MET A 15 -6.03 0.10 -68.51
C MET A 15 -7.23 1.04 -68.28
N VAL A 16 -7.67 1.14 -67.04
CA VAL A 16 -8.60 2.22 -66.59
C VAL A 16 -7.79 3.15 -65.70
N ILE A 17 -7.59 4.35 -66.19
CA ILE A 17 -6.93 5.43 -65.49
C ILE A 17 -7.89 5.93 -64.42
N HIS A 18 -7.58 5.74 -63.15
CA HIS A 18 -8.25 6.43 -62.05
C HIS A 18 -7.26 7.44 -61.42
N SER A 19 -7.70 8.69 -61.49
CA SER A 19 -7.06 9.83 -60.81
C SER A 19 -6.77 9.57 -59.36
N PHE A 20 -5.51 9.58 -58.96
CA PHE A 20 -5.11 9.65 -57.58
C PHE A 20 -5.25 11.08 -57.08
N PHE A 21 -6.27 11.36 -56.27
CA PHE A 21 -6.28 12.49 -55.36
C PHE A 21 -5.26 12.22 -54.25
N SER A 22 -4.15 12.94 -54.28
CA SER A 22 -3.18 12.98 -53.17
C SER A 22 -3.81 13.68 -51.97
N ALA A 23 -4.33 12.93 -51.02
CA ALA A 23 -4.62 13.44 -49.70
C ALA A 23 -3.29 13.59 -48.94
N LEU A 24 -2.80 14.80 -48.84
CA LEU A 24 -1.67 15.18 -47.98
C LEU A 24 -2.16 15.06 -46.52
N VAL A 25 -1.87 13.93 -45.89
CA VAL A 25 -2.06 13.79 -44.43
C VAL A 25 -0.94 14.61 -43.78
N LEU A 26 -1.27 15.78 -43.32
CA LEU A 26 -0.48 16.56 -42.37
C LEU A 26 -0.46 15.77 -41.03
N LEU A 27 0.61 15.02 -40.84
CA LEU A 27 0.92 14.45 -39.55
C LEU A 27 1.37 15.60 -38.64
N SER A 28 0.42 16.23 -37.95
CA SER A 28 0.72 17.17 -36.88
C SER A 28 1.42 16.38 -35.77
N LEU A 29 2.74 16.52 -35.68
CA LEU A 29 3.53 16.15 -34.52
C LEU A 29 2.99 16.96 -33.31
N PHE A 30 2.03 16.40 -32.59
CA PHE A 30 1.77 16.82 -31.22
C PHE A 30 2.98 16.36 -30.37
N VAL A 31 4.05 17.15 -30.39
CA VAL A 31 5.08 17.09 -29.36
C VAL A 31 4.39 17.50 -28.08
N SER A 32 4.08 16.52 -27.25
CA SER A 32 3.52 16.76 -25.91
C SER A 32 4.50 17.65 -25.14
N PRO A 33 4.12 18.87 -24.72
CA PRO A 33 5.04 19.74 -23.99
C PRO A 33 5.40 19.25 -22.58
N SER A 34 4.92 18.06 -22.17
CA SER A 34 5.09 17.53 -20.84
C SER A 34 6.50 17.01 -20.54
N LEU A 35 7.20 16.42 -21.50
CA LEU A 35 8.49 15.76 -21.23
C LEU A 35 9.63 16.78 -21.02
N SER A 36 9.71 17.83 -21.82
CA SER A 36 10.73 18.87 -21.66
C SER A 36 10.53 19.74 -20.42
N ALA A 37 9.28 20.01 -20.04
CA ALA A 37 8.97 20.75 -18.84
C ALA A 37 9.26 19.93 -17.56
N GLN A 38 9.03 18.62 -17.60
CA GLN A 38 9.29 17.71 -16.48
C GLN A 38 10.81 17.50 -16.27
N ASN A 39 11.60 17.35 -17.33
CA ASN A 39 13.05 17.28 -17.23
C ASN A 39 13.66 18.57 -16.68
N SER A 40 13.22 19.75 -17.17
CA SER A 40 13.71 21.04 -16.66
C SER A 40 13.36 21.30 -15.19
N LYS A 41 12.20 20.80 -14.73
CA LYS A 41 11.80 20.88 -13.31
C LYS A 41 12.65 19.96 -12.44
N SER A 42 12.95 18.76 -12.91
CA SER A 42 13.83 17.79 -12.24
C SER A 42 15.26 18.32 -12.08
N ASP A 43 15.83 18.88 -13.14
CA ASP A 43 17.18 19.46 -13.11
C ASP A 43 17.26 20.63 -12.12
N LYS A 44 16.29 21.55 -12.18
CA LYS A 44 16.21 22.68 -11.26
C LYS A 44 16.01 22.23 -9.80
N PHE A 45 15.32 21.12 -9.57
CA PHE A 45 15.18 20.54 -8.24
C PHE A 45 16.53 20.06 -7.70
N LYS A 46 17.24 19.22 -8.48
CA LYS A 46 18.56 18.68 -8.10
C LYS A 46 19.64 19.78 -7.95
N GLU A 47 19.52 20.90 -8.68
CA GLU A 47 20.40 22.06 -8.50
C GLU A 47 20.18 22.75 -7.14
N ASN A 48 18.94 22.87 -6.69
CA ASN A 48 18.58 23.65 -5.53
C ASN A 48 18.54 22.87 -4.20
N TYR A 49 18.21 21.57 -4.26
CA TYR A 49 18.02 20.76 -3.05
C TYR A 49 18.98 19.59 -2.98
N GLU A 50 19.30 19.17 -1.77
CA GLU A 50 20.04 17.95 -1.46
C GLU A 50 19.27 17.10 -0.44
N LEU A 51 19.22 15.79 -0.66
CA LEU A 51 18.59 14.84 0.24
C LEU A 51 19.50 14.65 1.48
N LYS A 52 18.94 14.82 2.67
CA LYS A 52 19.68 14.70 3.92
C LYS A 52 19.32 13.44 4.71
N GLU A 53 18.06 13.07 4.69
CA GLU A 53 17.53 11.96 5.47
C GLU A 53 16.27 11.39 4.82
N VAL A 54 16.05 10.08 4.98
CA VAL A 54 14.81 9.41 4.61
C VAL A 54 14.33 8.55 5.76
N VAL A 55 13.09 8.79 6.21
CA VAL A 55 12.41 7.99 7.24
C VAL A 55 11.21 7.29 6.62
N VAL A 56 11.17 5.97 6.76
CA VAL A 56 10.18 5.11 6.10
C VAL A 56 9.36 4.35 7.13
N LEU A 57 8.03 4.41 7.01
CA LEU A 57 7.10 3.51 7.70
C LEU A 57 6.51 2.53 6.66
N SER A 58 6.94 1.27 6.73
CA SER A 58 6.57 0.22 5.78
C SER A 58 5.47 -0.69 6.32
N ARG A 59 4.50 -1.05 5.47
CA ARG A 59 3.68 -2.25 5.64
C ARG A 59 4.50 -3.47 5.24
N HIS A 60 4.33 -4.61 5.95
CA HIS A 60 4.89 -5.90 5.52
C HIS A 60 4.43 -6.29 4.10
N ASN A 61 5.19 -7.14 3.42
CA ASN A 61 4.85 -7.64 2.08
C ASN A 61 3.87 -8.84 2.13
N ILE A 62 3.66 -9.54 1.01
CA ILE A 62 2.67 -10.63 0.85
C ILE A 62 2.90 -11.70 1.91
N ARG A 63 1.82 -12.07 2.59
CA ARG A 63 1.77 -13.11 3.63
C ARG A 63 0.67 -14.13 3.35
N ALA A 64 0.73 -15.28 3.98
CA ALA A 64 -0.43 -16.15 4.08
C ALA A 64 -1.55 -15.48 4.90
N PRO A 65 -2.83 -15.82 4.70
CA PRO A 65 -3.95 -15.27 5.48
C PRO A 65 -3.72 -15.42 6.99
N LEU A 66 -4.31 -14.51 7.78
CA LEU A 66 -4.17 -14.52 9.25
C LEU A 66 -4.71 -15.79 9.90
N SER A 67 -5.67 -16.45 9.25
CA SER A 67 -6.36 -17.62 9.75
C SER A 67 -6.22 -18.78 8.76
N GLY A 68 -5.96 -19.98 9.27
CA GLY A 68 -5.83 -21.19 8.47
C GLY A 68 -7.17 -21.86 8.12
N LYS A 69 -7.10 -23.05 7.54
CA LYS A 69 -8.25 -23.85 7.07
C LYS A 69 -9.29 -24.17 8.16
N ASN A 70 -8.92 -24.16 9.44
CA ASN A 70 -9.83 -24.41 10.58
C ASN A 70 -10.64 -23.18 11.01
N SER A 71 -10.47 -22.05 10.36
CA SER A 71 -11.17 -20.80 10.60
C SER A 71 -12.39 -20.64 9.70
N ILE A 72 -13.01 -19.44 9.73
CA ILE A 72 -14.08 -19.06 8.80
C ILE A 72 -13.66 -19.26 7.34
N LEU A 73 -12.39 -19.03 6.98
CA LEU A 73 -11.88 -19.20 5.60
C LEU A 73 -12.03 -20.63 5.09
N GLY A 74 -11.85 -21.63 5.95
CA GLY A 74 -12.05 -23.03 5.57
C GLY A 74 -13.51 -23.47 5.48
N LYS A 75 -14.44 -22.63 5.96
CA LYS A 75 -15.87 -22.93 5.98
C LYS A 75 -16.72 -22.06 5.06
N ILE A 76 -16.19 -20.91 4.62
CA ILE A 76 -16.95 -19.92 3.85
C ILE A 76 -17.07 -20.23 2.35
N THR A 77 -16.37 -21.23 1.89
CA THR A 77 -16.35 -21.65 0.48
C THR A 77 -16.22 -23.17 0.36
N THR A 78 -16.66 -23.72 -0.77
CA THR A 78 -16.40 -25.11 -1.17
C THR A 78 -15.11 -25.23 -1.99
N HIS A 79 -14.54 -24.10 -2.41
CA HIS A 79 -13.30 -24.06 -3.18
C HIS A 79 -12.08 -24.27 -2.29
N GLU A 80 -11.00 -24.76 -2.89
CA GLU A 80 -9.72 -24.86 -2.21
C GLU A 80 -8.92 -23.57 -2.42
N TRP A 81 -8.44 -23.00 -1.33
CA TRP A 81 -7.49 -21.88 -1.35
C TRP A 81 -6.14 -22.35 -1.91
N THR A 82 -5.39 -21.40 -2.51
CA THR A 82 -4.03 -21.70 -2.99
C THR A 82 -3.15 -22.31 -1.91
N ASN A 83 -2.14 -23.08 -2.31
CA ASN A 83 -1.14 -23.60 -1.39
C ASN A 83 -0.12 -22.51 -1.06
N TRP A 84 -0.25 -21.98 0.14
CA TRP A 84 0.64 -20.93 0.63
C TRP A 84 2.05 -21.48 0.88
N THR A 85 3.08 -20.69 0.53
CA THR A 85 4.49 -21.03 0.77
C THR A 85 4.95 -20.70 2.20
N ALA A 86 4.01 -20.33 3.09
CA ALA A 86 4.26 -19.98 4.49
C ALA A 86 3.09 -20.43 5.37
N ASN A 87 3.32 -20.51 6.69
CA ASN A 87 2.25 -20.73 7.66
C ASN A 87 1.29 -19.53 7.72
N ALA A 88 0.13 -19.74 8.37
CA ALA A 88 -0.84 -18.65 8.57
C ALA A 88 -0.16 -17.43 9.20
N SER A 89 -0.45 -16.24 8.66
CA SER A 89 0.09 -14.94 9.04
C SER A 89 1.57 -14.67 8.73
N GLU A 90 2.33 -15.62 8.22
CA GLU A 90 3.74 -15.47 7.90
C GLU A 90 3.97 -14.96 6.47
N LEU A 91 5.07 -14.25 6.25
CA LEU A 91 5.51 -13.75 4.94
C LEU A 91 5.73 -14.92 3.98
N THR A 92 5.22 -14.81 2.75
CA THR A 92 5.44 -15.82 1.71
C THR A 92 6.81 -15.65 1.04
N LEU A 93 7.29 -16.68 0.34
CA LEU A 93 8.52 -16.59 -0.46
C LEU A 93 8.39 -15.50 -1.53
N ARG A 94 7.21 -15.37 -2.15
CA ARG A 94 6.92 -14.31 -3.12
C ARG A 94 7.02 -12.93 -2.49
N GLY A 95 6.46 -12.74 -1.31
CA GLY A 95 6.58 -11.50 -0.55
C GLY A 95 8.05 -11.15 -0.24
N GLY A 96 8.87 -12.15 0.10
CA GLY A 96 10.31 -11.98 0.31
C GLY A 96 11.05 -11.51 -0.95
N VAL A 97 10.79 -12.12 -2.11
CA VAL A 97 11.39 -11.72 -3.40
C VAL A 97 11.03 -10.26 -3.74
N LEU A 98 9.75 -9.90 -3.62
CA LEU A 98 9.27 -8.54 -3.87
C LEU A 98 9.94 -7.51 -2.95
N GLU A 99 10.13 -7.87 -1.69
CA GLU A 99 10.76 -6.97 -0.72
C GLU A 99 12.27 -6.82 -0.95
N THR A 100 12.94 -7.89 -1.40
CA THR A 100 14.35 -7.80 -1.83
C THR A 100 14.51 -6.84 -3.02
N MET A 101 13.63 -6.93 -4.02
CA MET A 101 13.64 -5.99 -5.15
C MET A 101 13.38 -4.54 -4.71
N MET A 102 12.48 -4.34 -3.73
CA MET A 102 12.23 -3.03 -3.15
C MET A 102 13.47 -2.49 -2.44
N GLY A 103 14.17 -3.31 -1.67
CA GLY A 103 15.44 -2.94 -1.03
C GLY A 103 16.51 -2.54 -2.03
N GLN A 104 16.66 -3.28 -3.13
CA GLN A 104 17.59 -2.95 -4.23
C GLN A 104 17.24 -1.60 -4.88
N TYR A 105 15.95 -1.36 -5.14
CA TYR A 105 15.51 -0.07 -5.67
C TYR A 105 15.83 1.08 -4.74
N PHE A 106 15.48 0.98 -3.44
CA PHE A 106 15.77 2.03 -2.46
C PHE A 106 17.27 2.33 -2.38
N ARG A 107 18.11 1.29 -2.42
CA ARG A 107 19.55 1.48 -2.43
C ARG A 107 20.01 2.31 -3.64
N LYS A 108 19.58 1.93 -4.84
CA LYS A 108 19.96 2.62 -6.08
C LYS A 108 19.41 4.04 -6.15
N TRP A 109 18.18 4.24 -5.70
CA TRP A 109 17.59 5.57 -5.60
C TRP A 109 18.38 6.49 -4.65
N LEU A 110 18.73 6.02 -3.45
CA LEU A 110 19.47 6.81 -2.48
C LEU A 110 20.93 7.06 -2.90
N GLU A 111 21.52 6.20 -3.71
CA GLU A 111 22.81 6.45 -4.38
C GLU A 111 22.68 7.54 -5.47
N ASP A 112 21.62 7.50 -6.30
CA ASP A 112 21.36 8.50 -7.34
C ASP A 112 21.06 9.89 -6.77
N GLU A 113 20.37 9.96 -5.64
CA GLU A 113 20.13 11.21 -4.89
C GLU A 113 21.35 11.67 -4.06
N GLY A 114 22.44 10.92 -4.06
CA GLY A 114 23.69 11.28 -3.38
C GLY A 114 23.67 11.11 -1.87
N LEU A 115 22.63 10.51 -1.28
CA LEU A 115 22.57 10.25 0.17
C LEU A 115 23.64 9.24 0.60
N PHE A 116 23.87 8.22 -0.23
CA PHE A 116 24.96 7.27 -0.09
C PHE A 116 25.87 7.28 -1.33
N LYS A 117 27.15 6.97 -1.14
CA LYS A 117 28.06 6.72 -2.24
C LYS A 117 27.83 5.32 -2.80
N GLU A 118 28.03 5.13 -4.09
CA GLU A 118 27.94 3.83 -4.73
C GLU A 118 28.89 2.82 -4.05
N GLY A 119 28.36 1.62 -3.76
CA GLY A 119 29.11 0.56 -3.09
C GLY A 119 29.51 0.82 -1.64
N TYR A 120 29.14 1.97 -1.07
CA TYR A 120 29.45 2.30 0.31
C TYR A 120 28.61 1.45 1.28
N CYS A 121 29.25 0.84 2.28
CA CYS A 121 28.54 0.23 3.42
C CYS A 121 28.31 1.31 4.51
N PRO A 122 27.07 1.79 4.68
CA PRO A 122 26.78 2.81 5.68
C PRO A 122 27.13 2.33 7.09
N ASN A 123 27.49 3.18 8.02
CA ASN A 123 27.73 2.82 9.42
C ASN A 123 26.42 2.51 10.15
N THR A 124 26.49 1.80 11.28
CA THR A 124 25.30 1.44 12.08
C THR A 124 24.53 2.67 12.59
N ASP A 125 25.23 3.78 12.75
CA ASP A 125 24.65 5.07 13.17
C ASP A 125 23.94 5.78 12.00
N GLU A 126 24.27 5.47 10.75
CA GLU A 126 23.67 6.09 9.56
C GLU A 126 22.39 5.41 9.11
N VAL A 127 22.20 4.11 9.44
CA VAL A 127 21.06 3.32 8.99
C VAL A 127 20.44 2.56 10.14
N ASN A 128 19.13 2.70 10.31
CA ASN A 128 18.32 1.97 11.27
C ASN A 128 17.22 1.19 10.55
N ILE A 129 17.21 -0.14 10.69
CA ILE A 129 16.14 -1.01 10.21
C ILE A 129 15.49 -1.66 11.41
N TYR A 130 14.25 -1.28 11.70
CA TYR A 130 13.53 -1.70 12.89
C TYR A 130 12.15 -2.26 12.56
N ALA A 131 11.91 -3.51 12.92
CA ALA A 131 10.67 -4.20 12.65
C ALA A 131 9.83 -4.44 13.91
N ASN A 132 8.52 -4.44 13.75
CA ASN A 132 7.63 -5.09 14.70
C ASN A 132 8.02 -6.57 14.84
N SER A 133 7.88 -7.14 16.03
CA SER A 133 8.33 -8.51 16.35
C SER A 133 7.38 -9.61 15.89
N MET A 134 6.60 -9.38 14.80
CA MET A 134 5.82 -10.41 14.12
C MET A 134 6.65 -11.04 12.99
N GLN A 135 6.52 -12.35 12.76
CA GLN A 135 7.32 -13.04 11.74
C GLN A 135 7.31 -12.30 10.39
N ARG A 136 6.13 -11.93 9.87
CA ARG A 136 5.99 -11.24 8.57
C ARG A 136 6.69 -9.88 8.50
N THR A 137 6.76 -9.14 9.58
CA THR A 137 7.43 -7.84 9.63
C THR A 137 8.95 -8.00 9.80
N VAL A 138 9.38 -8.95 10.62
CA VAL A 138 10.79 -9.33 10.77
C VAL A 138 11.35 -9.83 9.43
N ALA A 139 10.66 -10.77 8.78
CA ALA A 139 11.07 -11.27 7.48
C ALA A 139 11.05 -10.17 6.38
N THR A 140 10.06 -9.25 6.40
CA THR A 140 10.06 -8.10 5.49
C THR A 140 11.32 -7.24 5.67
N ALA A 141 11.73 -6.96 6.92
CA ALA A 141 12.95 -6.21 7.20
C ALA A 141 14.22 -6.95 6.74
N GLU A 142 14.27 -8.25 6.96
CA GLU A 142 15.37 -9.12 6.54
C GLU A 142 15.56 -9.13 5.02
N TYR A 143 14.47 -9.36 4.27
CA TYR A 143 14.50 -9.36 2.81
C TYR A 143 14.78 -7.96 2.23
N PHE A 144 14.20 -6.90 2.81
CA PHE A 144 14.54 -5.53 2.42
C PHE A 144 16.04 -5.26 2.60
N GLN A 145 16.60 -5.60 3.75
CA GLN A 145 18.01 -5.40 4.03
C GLN A 145 18.90 -6.19 3.10
N SER A 146 18.53 -7.44 2.76
CA SER A 146 19.30 -8.27 1.84
C SER A 146 19.37 -7.64 0.43
N GLY A 147 18.34 -6.93 0.01
CA GLY A 147 18.34 -6.12 -1.21
C GLY A 147 19.09 -4.80 -1.07
N PHE A 148 18.88 -4.10 0.06
CA PHE A 148 19.42 -2.77 0.31
C PHE A 148 20.94 -2.76 0.55
N SER A 149 21.46 -3.75 1.24
CA SER A 149 22.89 -3.82 1.61
C SER A 149 23.44 -5.24 1.51
N PRO A 150 23.40 -5.89 0.32
CA PRO A 150 23.74 -7.32 0.18
C PRO A 150 25.19 -7.66 0.53
N THR A 151 26.09 -6.70 0.41
CA THR A 151 27.55 -6.87 0.68
C THR A 151 27.96 -6.40 2.07
N CYS A 152 27.02 -5.83 2.84
CA CYS A 152 27.29 -5.27 4.15
C CYS A 152 26.79 -6.22 5.25
N ASN A 153 27.64 -6.58 6.17
CA ASN A 153 27.21 -7.34 7.34
C ASN A 153 26.41 -6.40 8.27
N ARG A 154 25.09 -6.40 8.14
CA ARG A 154 24.17 -5.53 8.86
C ARG A 154 23.11 -6.33 9.58
N ASN A 155 22.75 -5.86 10.77
CA ASN A 155 21.64 -6.39 11.53
C ASN A 155 20.44 -5.44 11.40
N PHE A 156 19.27 -5.99 11.18
CA PHE A 156 18.00 -5.34 11.47
C PHE A 156 17.63 -5.64 12.93
N TYR A 157 16.73 -4.82 13.46
CA TYR A 157 16.42 -4.84 14.87
C TYR A 157 14.93 -5.12 15.11
N HIS A 158 14.64 -5.93 16.14
CA HIS A 158 13.30 -6.09 16.71
C HIS A 158 13.44 -6.38 18.21
N ARG A 159 12.51 -5.86 19.03
CA ARG A 159 12.66 -5.87 20.50
C ARG A 159 12.28 -7.18 21.15
N PHE A 160 11.28 -7.87 20.60
CA PHE A 160 10.69 -9.04 21.26
C PHE A 160 10.89 -10.29 20.43
N THR A 161 10.64 -11.44 21.04
CA THR A 161 10.58 -12.72 20.32
C THR A 161 9.46 -12.67 19.27
N PRO A 162 9.64 -13.34 18.11
CA PRO A 162 8.58 -13.43 17.09
C PRO A 162 7.24 -13.83 17.70
N SER A 163 6.17 -13.20 17.21
CA SER A 163 4.77 -13.35 17.66
C SER A 163 4.34 -12.47 18.83
N LYS A 164 5.22 -11.65 19.40
CA LYS A 164 4.84 -10.64 20.38
C LYS A 164 4.85 -9.24 19.73
N MET A 165 3.71 -8.57 19.68
CA MET A 165 3.62 -7.20 19.14
C MET A 165 4.48 -6.23 19.95
N ASP A 166 5.31 -5.46 19.25
CA ASP A 166 6.04 -4.36 19.85
C ASP A 166 5.08 -3.18 20.11
N PRO A 167 5.06 -2.59 21.31
CA PRO A 167 4.20 -1.45 21.62
C PRO A 167 4.34 -0.25 20.68
N LEU A 168 5.47 -0.09 19.99
CA LEU A 168 5.65 0.95 18.98
C LEU A 168 4.73 0.76 17.77
N PHE A 169 4.54 -0.48 17.33
CA PHE A 169 3.76 -0.82 16.15
C PHE A 169 2.37 -1.38 16.47
N PHE A 170 2.12 -1.70 17.75
CA PHE A 170 0.84 -2.25 18.17
C PHE A 170 -0.21 -1.15 18.24
N PRO A 171 -1.22 -1.11 17.32
CA PRO A 171 -2.21 -0.03 17.27
C PRO A 171 -3.27 -0.21 18.36
N ARG A 172 -2.83 -0.31 19.62
CA ARG A 172 -3.68 -0.51 20.78
C ARG A 172 -4.19 0.81 21.34
N LEU A 173 -5.38 0.78 21.86
CA LEU A 173 -5.97 1.89 22.60
C LEU A 173 -5.31 2.01 23.99
N THR A 174 -4.69 3.14 24.25
CA THR A 174 -3.98 3.43 25.49
C THR A 174 -4.76 4.36 26.43
N LYS A 175 -5.81 5.01 25.91
CA LYS A 175 -6.76 5.83 26.65
C LYS A 175 -8.19 5.49 26.20
N VAL A 176 -9.04 5.06 27.10
CA VAL A 176 -10.45 4.67 26.79
C VAL A 176 -11.34 5.09 27.95
N SER A 177 -12.17 6.08 27.73
CA SER A 177 -13.26 6.49 28.60
C SER A 177 -14.60 6.36 27.87
N GLU A 178 -15.71 6.60 28.53
CA GLU A 178 -17.04 6.63 27.87
C GLU A 178 -17.14 7.81 26.89
N GLU A 179 -16.49 8.96 27.19
CA GLU A 179 -16.39 10.10 26.28
C GLU A 179 -15.59 9.74 25.01
N PHE A 180 -14.46 9.03 25.16
CA PHE A 180 -13.71 8.52 24.03
C PHE A 180 -14.56 7.62 23.15
N LYS A 181 -15.27 6.63 23.75
CA LYS A 181 -16.12 5.70 23.00
C LYS A 181 -17.23 6.42 22.25
N ALA A 182 -17.90 7.39 22.90
CA ALA A 182 -18.96 8.18 22.28
C ALA A 182 -18.43 9.00 21.09
N GLN A 183 -17.27 9.65 21.23
CA GLN A 183 -16.67 10.42 20.16
C GLN A 183 -16.21 9.50 19.01
N ALA A 184 -15.57 8.38 19.28
CA ALA A 184 -15.14 7.41 18.28
C ALA A 184 -16.35 6.88 17.47
N LEU A 185 -17.44 6.49 18.15
CA LEU A 185 -18.67 6.05 17.50
C LEU A 185 -19.30 7.15 16.63
N LYS A 186 -19.27 8.40 17.08
CA LYS A 186 -19.76 9.56 16.31
C LYS A 186 -18.95 9.76 15.04
N GLU A 187 -17.62 9.78 15.13
CA GLU A 187 -16.72 9.96 13.99
C GLU A 187 -16.85 8.82 12.98
N ILE A 188 -16.89 7.56 13.45
CA ILE A 188 -17.07 6.40 12.59
C ILE A 188 -18.46 6.41 11.93
N SER A 189 -19.51 6.73 12.68
CA SER A 189 -20.87 6.82 12.12
C SER A 189 -20.97 7.86 11.00
N ALA A 190 -20.23 8.97 11.10
CA ALA A 190 -20.19 10.00 10.07
C ALA A 190 -19.67 9.49 8.72
N MET A 191 -18.81 8.45 8.70
CA MET A 191 -18.31 7.83 7.48
C MET A 191 -19.43 7.19 6.63
N GLY A 192 -20.54 6.78 7.24
CA GLY A 192 -21.72 6.22 6.56
C GLY A 192 -22.81 7.25 6.24
N GLY A 193 -22.50 8.53 6.39
CA GLY A 193 -23.44 9.63 6.15
C GLY A 193 -24.64 9.59 7.11
N THR A 194 -25.84 9.91 6.60
CA THR A 194 -27.08 9.99 7.41
C THR A 194 -27.52 8.63 7.97
N LYS A 195 -27.03 7.52 7.41
CA LYS A 195 -27.36 6.15 7.86
C LYS A 195 -26.35 5.57 8.85
N GLY A 196 -25.31 6.33 9.20
CA GLY A 196 -24.30 5.88 10.16
C GLY A 196 -23.63 4.57 9.75
N ILE A 197 -23.39 3.68 10.72
CA ILE A 197 -22.70 2.39 10.49
C ILE A 197 -23.43 1.51 9.46
N VAL A 198 -24.76 1.57 9.38
CA VAL A 198 -25.54 0.87 8.34
C VAL A 198 -25.16 1.39 6.95
N GLY A 199 -25.01 2.70 6.79
CA GLY A 199 -24.60 3.31 5.52
C GLY A 199 -23.21 2.88 5.05
N ILE A 200 -22.27 2.62 5.98
CA ILE A 200 -20.95 2.04 5.66
C ILE A 200 -21.14 0.69 4.98
N ASN A 201 -21.90 -0.22 5.58
CA ASN A 201 -22.15 -1.56 5.04
C ASN A 201 -22.92 -1.51 3.71
N GLU A 202 -23.94 -0.66 3.59
CA GLU A 202 -24.68 -0.47 2.34
C GLU A 202 -23.79 -0.01 1.19
N SER A 203 -22.78 0.84 1.47
CA SER A 203 -21.81 1.29 0.47
C SER A 203 -20.95 0.14 -0.11
N LEU A 204 -20.90 -0.99 0.59
CA LEU A 204 -20.15 -2.19 0.24
C LEU A 204 -21.01 -3.29 -0.36
N LYS A 205 -22.33 -3.06 -0.55
CA LYS A 205 -23.24 -4.12 -1.03
C LYS A 205 -22.74 -4.81 -2.29
N ALA A 206 -22.34 -4.07 -3.31
CA ALA A 206 -21.81 -4.65 -4.55
C ALA A 206 -20.52 -5.48 -4.32
N SER A 207 -19.68 -5.08 -3.38
CA SER A 207 -18.48 -5.81 -2.98
C SER A 207 -18.83 -7.10 -2.22
N TYR A 208 -19.84 -7.06 -1.37
CA TYR A 208 -20.34 -8.24 -0.66
C TYR A 208 -20.95 -9.26 -1.64
N ASP A 209 -21.86 -8.81 -2.50
CA ASP A 209 -22.47 -9.66 -3.54
C ASP A 209 -21.39 -10.34 -4.42
N LEU A 210 -20.30 -9.62 -4.70
CA LEU A 210 -19.19 -10.13 -5.50
C LEU A 210 -18.41 -11.23 -4.77
N ILE A 211 -18.00 -11.01 -3.51
CA ILE A 211 -17.24 -12.04 -2.76
C ILE A 211 -18.12 -13.25 -2.41
N GLU A 212 -19.42 -13.07 -2.15
CA GLU A 212 -20.39 -14.16 -1.96
C GLU A 212 -20.47 -15.06 -3.20
N ARG A 213 -20.51 -14.45 -4.39
CA ARG A 213 -20.52 -15.16 -5.67
C ARG A 213 -19.20 -15.88 -5.92
N VAL A 214 -18.06 -15.18 -5.75
CA VAL A 214 -16.73 -15.73 -6.04
C VAL A 214 -16.40 -16.91 -5.14
N THR A 215 -16.82 -16.86 -3.87
CA THR A 215 -16.58 -17.94 -2.90
C THR A 215 -17.66 -19.04 -2.92
N ASP A 216 -18.71 -18.90 -3.74
CA ASP A 216 -19.88 -19.79 -3.70
C ASP A 216 -20.42 -19.97 -2.27
N MET A 217 -20.57 -18.85 -1.57
CA MET A 217 -20.91 -18.83 -0.13
C MET A 217 -22.20 -19.60 0.19
N LYS A 218 -23.21 -19.57 -0.70
CA LYS A 218 -24.49 -20.27 -0.51
C LYS A 218 -24.33 -21.78 -0.38
N ASN A 219 -23.33 -22.36 -1.01
CA ASN A 219 -23.06 -23.79 -0.97
C ASN A 219 -22.03 -24.17 0.10
N SER A 220 -21.46 -23.19 0.79
CA SER A 220 -20.40 -23.37 1.77
C SER A 220 -20.87 -24.13 3.04
N PRO A 221 -19.94 -24.77 3.77
CA PRO A 221 -20.23 -25.31 5.10
C PRO A 221 -20.77 -24.26 6.07
N ALA A 222 -20.24 -23.03 6.03
CA ALA A 222 -20.69 -21.93 6.91
C ALA A 222 -22.17 -21.57 6.68
N CYS A 223 -22.68 -21.69 5.46
CA CYS A 223 -24.09 -21.51 5.16
C CYS A 223 -24.92 -22.70 5.64
N LYS A 224 -24.51 -23.94 5.31
CA LYS A 224 -25.28 -25.15 5.61
C LYS A 224 -25.36 -25.48 7.09
N GLU A 225 -24.29 -25.23 7.83
CA GLU A 225 -24.15 -25.60 9.24
C GLU A 225 -24.33 -24.41 10.20
N GLY A 226 -24.01 -23.18 9.76
CA GLY A 226 -23.89 -22.00 10.60
C GLY A 226 -24.78 -20.82 10.21
N ASN A 227 -25.67 -20.98 9.20
CA ASN A 227 -26.56 -19.92 8.69
C ASN A 227 -25.86 -18.67 8.13
N THR A 228 -24.54 -18.71 7.85
CA THR A 228 -23.80 -17.60 7.24
C THR A 228 -23.85 -17.74 5.71
N CYS A 229 -25.01 -17.44 5.12
CA CYS A 229 -25.27 -17.61 3.68
C CYS A 229 -25.08 -16.34 2.87
N ALA A 230 -25.07 -15.18 3.51
CA ALA A 230 -24.91 -13.87 2.90
C ALA A 230 -24.34 -12.86 3.92
N LEU A 231 -23.81 -11.74 3.42
CA LEU A 231 -23.23 -10.65 4.19
C LEU A 231 -24.19 -9.44 4.29
N ASN A 232 -25.49 -9.71 4.33
CA ASN A 232 -26.56 -8.71 4.33
C ASN A 232 -27.02 -8.29 5.73
N ASP A 233 -26.46 -8.88 6.78
CA ASP A 233 -26.62 -8.39 8.14
C ASP A 233 -25.68 -7.22 8.38
N TYR A 234 -26.17 -6.00 8.18
CA TYR A 234 -25.36 -4.77 8.31
C TYR A 234 -25.15 -4.33 9.76
N ASN A 235 -25.36 -5.23 10.72
CA ASN A 235 -25.15 -4.98 12.13
C ASN A 235 -23.67 -5.10 12.51
N THR A 236 -22.92 -4.01 12.32
CA THR A 236 -21.51 -3.92 12.76
C THR A 236 -21.48 -3.42 14.21
N GLN A 237 -20.89 -4.22 15.09
CA GLN A 237 -20.67 -3.86 16.50
C GLN A 237 -19.19 -3.50 16.69
N LEU A 238 -18.92 -2.27 17.13
CA LEU A 238 -17.59 -1.78 17.44
C LEU A 238 -17.24 -2.03 18.91
N THR A 239 -15.99 -2.40 19.16
CA THR A 239 -15.46 -2.64 20.51
C THR A 239 -14.19 -1.83 20.71
N PHE A 240 -14.18 -1.01 21.77
CA PHE A 240 -13.03 -0.24 22.22
C PHE A 240 -12.67 -0.67 23.63
N LYS A 241 -11.55 -1.36 23.76
CA LYS A 241 -11.06 -1.86 25.06
C LYS A 241 -9.64 -1.39 25.31
N LEU A 242 -9.38 -0.91 26.51
CA LEU A 242 -8.05 -0.45 26.92
C LEU A 242 -7.03 -1.58 26.78
N GLY A 243 -5.91 -1.29 26.10
CA GLY A 243 -4.82 -2.22 25.86
C GLY A 243 -4.98 -3.12 24.63
N ASP A 244 -6.18 -3.16 24.02
CA ASP A 244 -6.46 -3.94 22.81
C ASP A 244 -6.54 -3.03 21.57
N GLU A 245 -6.44 -3.62 20.36
CA GLU A 245 -6.77 -2.93 19.11
C GLU A 245 -8.27 -2.62 19.04
N PRO A 246 -8.67 -1.50 18.40
CA PRO A 246 -10.06 -1.32 17.99
C PRO A 246 -10.55 -2.55 17.24
N ASN A 247 -11.75 -3.02 17.53
CA ASN A 247 -12.26 -4.26 16.93
C ASN A 247 -13.74 -4.11 16.56
N MET A 248 -14.21 -5.00 15.69
CA MET A 248 -15.61 -5.07 15.31
C MET A 248 -16.11 -6.51 15.20
N ALA A 249 -17.41 -6.69 15.19
CA ALA A 249 -18.11 -7.92 14.82
C ALA A 249 -19.15 -7.61 13.73
N GLY A 250 -19.66 -8.64 13.05
CA GLY A 250 -20.67 -8.51 12.00
C GLY A 250 -20.12 -8.71 10.58
N SER A 251 -20.96 -8.41 9.60
CA SER A 251 -20.70 -8.72 8.18
C SER A 251 -19.41 -8.09 7.64
N LEU A 252 -19.10 -6.84 8.02
CA LEU A 252 -17.88 -6.17 7.54
C LEU A 252 -16.60 -6.91 7.99
N LYS A 253 -16.56 -7.45 9.21
CA LYS A 253 -15.41 -8.24 9.68
C LYS A 253 -15.25 -9.54 8.90
N ILE A 254 -16.35 -10.25 8.66
CA ILE A 254 -16.33 -11.50 7.88
C ILE A 254 -15.90 -11.19 6.45
N ALA A 255 -16.51 -10.16 5.84
CA ALA A 255 -16.18 -9.72 4.48
C ALA A 255 -14.70 -9.34 4.36
N ASN A 256 -14.15 -8.60 5.33
CA ASN A 256 -12.74 -8.26 5.34
C ASN A 256 -11.82 -9.50 5.42
N THR A 257 -12.19 -10.49 6.22
CA THR A 257 -11.42 -11.76 6.30
C THR A 257 -11.38 -12.47 4.95
N ILE A 258 -12.51 -12.51 4.23
CA ILE A 258 -12.61 -13.11 2.89
C ILE A 258 -11.85 -12.27 1.86
N ALA A 259 -12.09 -10.97 1.84
CA ALA A 259 -11.43 -10.05 0.90
C ALA A 259 -9.91 -10.04 1.05
N ASP A 260 -9.40 -10.04 2.29
CA ASP A 260 -7.96 -10.14 2.57
C ASP A 260 -7.37 -11.42 2.00
N ALA A 261 -8.02 -12.58 2.22
CA ALA A 261 -7.55 -13.84 1.68
C ALA A 261 -7.61 -13.89 0.14
N LEU A 262 -8.66 -13.36 -0.49
CA LEU A 262 -8.78 -13.28 -1.95
C LEU A 262 -7.70 -12.38 -2.56
N ILE A 263 -7.42 -11.22 -1.97
CA ILE A 263 -6.38 -10.30 -2.45
C ILE A 263 -4.99 -10.92 -2.30
N LEU A 264 -4.72 -11.56 -1.16
CA LEU A 264 -3.46 -12.28 -0.95
C LEU A 264 -3.30 -13.42 -1.96
N GLN A 265 -4.36 -14.19 -2.21
CA GLN A 265 -4.36 -15.24 -3.23
C GLN A 265 -4.15 -14.66 -4.63
N TYR A 266 -4.78 -13.54 -4.97
CA TYR A 266 -4.58 -12.86 -6.25
C TYR A 266 -3.13 -12.44 -6.47
N PHE A 267 -2.45 -11.99 -5.44
CA PHE A 267 -1.03 -11.63 -5.54
C PHE A 267 -0.09 -12.85 -5.50
N GLU A 268 -0.46 -13.93 -4.83
CA GLU A 268 0.38 -15.15 -4.73
C GLU A 268 0.23 -16.05 -5.96
N GLU A 269 -1.00 -16.23 -6.50
CA GLU A 269 -1.31 -17.10 -7.63
C GLU A 269 -1.24 -16.32 -8.96
N PRO A 270 -0.29 -16.64 -9.86
CA PRO A 270 -0.15 -15.95 -11.14
C PRO A 270 -1.31 -16.15 -12.10
N ASP A 271 -2.00 -17.29 -12.03
CA ASP A 271 -3.16 -17.60 -12.88
C ASP A 271 -4.41 -16.87 -12.36
N ASP A 272 -4.95 -15.96 -13.18
CA ASP A 272 -6.10 -15.13 -12.81
C ASP A 272 -7.34 -15.96 -12.46
N LYS A 273 -7.59 -17.05 -13.21
CA LYS A 273 -8.76 -17.92 -12.98
C LYS A 273 -8.62 -18.71 -11.69
N LYS A 274 -7.43 -19.25 -11.42
CA LYS A 274 -7.17 -19.95 -10.15
C LYS A 274 -7.27 -19.01 -8.96
N ALA A 275 -6.73 -17.79 -9.08
CA ALA A 275 -6.83 -16.77 -8.05
C ALA A 275 -8.30 -16.44 -7.70
N ALA A 276 -9.20 -16.54 -8.66
CA ALA A 276 -10.64 -16.26 -8.56
C ALA A 276 -11.53 -17.51 -8.49
N PHE A 277 -10.99 -18.68 -8.10
CA PHE A 277 -11.73 -19.94 -8.04
C PHE A 277 -12.50 -20.29 -9.35
N GLY A 278 -11.87 -20.03 -10.50
CA GLY A 278 -12.44 -20.27 -11.83
C GLY A 278 -13.31 -19.14 -12.38
N ASN A 279 -13.58 -18.09 -11.62
CA ASN A 279 -14.33 -16.93 -12.10
C ASN A 279 -13.45 -16.03 -12.99
N ASP A 280 -14.07 -15.36 -13.95
CA ASP A 280 -13.45 -14.29 -14.73
C ASP A 280 -13.70 -12.96 -14.03
N LEU A 281 -12.67 -12.43 -13.35
CA LEU A 281 -12.73 -11.15 -12.65
C LEU A 281 -11.93 -10.09 -13.40
N THR A 282 -12.51 -8.92 -13.56
CA THR A 282 -11.83 -7.73 -14.08
C THR A 282 -10.99 -7.05 -13.01
N VAL A 283 -10.08 -6.15 -13.40
CA VAL A 283 -9.36 -5.29 -12.45
C VAL A 283 -10.35 -4.52 -11.56
N LYS A 284 -11.49 -4.08 -12.12
CA LYS A 284 -12.53 -3.38 -11.37
C LYS A 284 -13.20 -4.26 -10.31
N ASP A 285 -13.36 -5.54 -10.58
CA ASP A 285 -13.87 -6.50 -9.59
C ASP A 285 -12.86 -6.65 -8.44
N TRP A 286 -11.57 -6.78 -8.74
CA TRP A 286 -10.53 -6.83 -7.72
C TRP A 286 -10.44 -5.54 -6.89
N GLU A 287 -10.61 -4.36 -7.51
CA GLU A 287 -10.74 -3.09 -6.79
C GLU A 287 -11.98 -3.08 -5.85
N ASN A 288 -13.12 -3.63 -6.31
CA ASN A 288 -14.31 -3.75 -5.48
C ASN A 288 -14.12 -4.70 -4.30
N ILE A 289 -13.39 -5.80 -4.49
CA ILE A 289 -13.01 -6.70 -3.38
C ILE A 289 -12.10 -5.96 -2.40
N SER A 290 -11.10 -5.25 -2.90
CA SER A 290 -10.15 -4.50 -2.09
C SER A 290 -10.80 -3.36 -1.31
N LYS A 291 -11.84 -2.72 -1.85
CA LYS A 291 -12.61 -1.67 -1.17
C LYS A 291 -13.10 -2.10 0.22
N ILE A 292 -13.40 -3.39 0.41
CA ILE A 292 -13.81 -3.91 1.72
C ILE A 292 -12.69 -3.71 2.75
N LYS A 293 -11.45 -3.99 2.37
CA LYS A 293 -10.28 -3.81 3.25
C LYS A 293 -10.02 -2.34 3.57
N ASP A 294 -10.12 -1.47 2.55
CA ASP A 294 -9.94 -0.03 2.73
C ASP A 294 -10.97 0.51 3.74
N VAL A 295 -12.25 0.18 3.55
CA VAL A 295 -13.33 0.60 4.46
C VAL A 295 -13.17 -0.01 5.85
N TYR A 296 -12.78 -1.28 5.96
CA TYR A 296 -12.51 -1.92 7.24
C TYR A 296 -11.38 -1.21 8.00
N GLY A 297 -10.30 -0.87 7.31
CA GLY A 297 -9.18 -0.10 7.86
C GLY A 297 -9.61 1.30 8.31
N ASP A 298 -10.38 2.01 7.48
CA ASP A 298 -10.89 3.34 7.81
C ASP A 298 -11.77 3.31 9.07
N VAL A 299 -12.68 2.35 9.18
CA VAL A 299 -13.58 2.19 10.35
C VAL A 299 -12.80 1.96 11.63
N LEU A 300 -11.72 1.17 11.59
CA LEU A 300 -10.95 0.84 12.80
C LEU A 300 -9.86 1.86 13.14
N PHE A 301 -9.26 2.53 12.13
CA PHE A 301 -8.01 3.27 12.34
C PHE A 301 -8.00 4.70 11.79
N ALA A 302 -9.03 5.15 11.04
CA ALA A 302 -9.04 6.47 10.42
C ALA A 302 -9.85 7.53 11.19
N ALA A 303 -10.78 7.12 12.07
CA ALA A 303 -11.49 8.08 12.89
C ALA A 303 -10.50 8.93 13.73
N PRO A 304 -10.55 10.28 13.67
CA PRO A 304 -9.52 11.15 14.22
C PRO A 304 -9.09 10.84 15.65
N ILE A 305 -10.05 10.62 16.55
CA ILE A 305 -9.74 10.31 17.94
C ILE A 305 -9.10 8.93 18.11
N VAL A 306 -9.52 7.95 17.30
CA VAL A 306 -8.94 6.60 17.30
C VAL A 306 -7.55 6.62 16.68
N ALA A 307 -7.39 7.25 15.51
CA ALA A 307 -6.11 7.40 14.82
C ALA A 307 -5.05 8.05 15.73
N THR A 308 -5.42 9.16 16.37
CA THR A 308 -4.56 9.87 17.34
C THR A 308 -4.14 8.97 18.50
N ASN A 309 -5.06 8.17 19.03
CA ASN A 309 -4.77 7.29 20.15
C ASN A 309 -3.79 6.17 19.78
N VAL A 310 -4.08 5.44 18.70
CA VAL A 310 -3.30 4.25 18.34
C VAL A 310 -1.98 4.58 17.63
N ALA A 311 -1.88 5.74 16.95
CA ALA A 311 -0.65 6.16 16.27
C ALA A 311 0.35 6.84 17.19
N HIS A 312 -0.05 7.29 18.39
CA HIS A 312 0.77 8.12 19.25
C HIS A 312 2.22 7.63 19.44
N PRO A 313 2.51 6.34 19.74
CA PRO A 313 3.89 5.90 19.89
C PRO A 313 4.72 6.08 18.61
N LEU A 314 4.14 5.82 17.44
CA LEU A 314 4.80 6.01 16.15
C LEU A 314 4.98 7.48 15.82
N LEU A 315 4.02 8.36 16.15
CA LEU A 315 4.14 9.81 15.93
C LEU A 315 5.30 10.38 16.71
N VAL A 316 5.46 10.00 17.98
CA VAL A 316 6.61 10.43 18.80
C VAL A 316 7.90 9.91 18.19
N TYR A 317 7.98 8.63 17.85
CA TYR A 317 9.19 8.03 17.28
C TYR A 317 9.60 8.67 15.94
N LEU A 318 8.65 8.84 15.02
CA LEU A 318 8.89 9.44 13.69
C LEU A 318 9.35 10.91 13.83
N LYS A 319 8.71 11.67 14.73
CA LYS A 319 9.12 13.05 15.03
C LYS A 319 10.54 13.11 15.57
N ASP A 320 10.88 12.25 16.53
CA ASP A 320 12.21 12.21 17.14
C ASP A 320 13.29 11.84 16.11
N GLU A 321 13.01 10.87 15.21
CA GLU A 321 13.91 10.53 14.11
C GLU A 321 14.14 11.74 13.20
N LEU A 322 13.09 12.37 12.70
CA LEU A 322 13.19 13.54 11.82
C LEU A 322 13.93 14.73 12.44
N ASN A 323 13.87 14.89 13.75
CA ASN A 323 14.56 15.98 14.47
C ASN A 323 16.00 15.64 14.87
N SER A 324 16.36 14.35 14.93
CA SER A 324 17.64 13.94 15.50
C SER A 324 18.84 14.27 14.61
N ASN A 325 18.66 14.31 13.28
CA ASN A 325 19.74 14.41 12.28
C ASN A 325 20.87 13.37 12.47
N ALA A 326 20.58 12.31 13.21
CA ALA A 326 21.58 11.30 13.56
C ALA A 326 21.79 10.28 12.46
N ARG A 327 20.73 10.04 11.67
CA ARG A 327 20.71 9.00 10.65
C ARG A 327 20.42 9.56 9.27
N LYS A 328 20.86 8.82 8.25
CA LYS A 328 20.53 9.10 6.86
C LYS A 328 19.30 8.32 6.40
N PHE A 329 19.12 7.10 6.93
CA PHE A 329 18.04 6.23 6.54
C PHE A 329 17.48 5.44 7.71
N THR A 330 16.18 5.59 7.95
CA THR A 330 15.42 4.80 8.94
C THR A 330 14.29 4.06 8.24
N PHE A 331 14.23 2.74 8.43
CA PHE A 331 13.22 1.87 7.85
C PHE A 331 12.47 1.11 8.96
N LEU A 332 11.23 1.53 9.19
CA LEU A 332 10.34 0.97 10.21
C LEU A 332 9.37 0.02 9.53
N VAL A 333 9.27 -1.23 9.99
CA VAL A 333 8.37 -2.23 9.39
C VAL A 333 7.22 -2.59 10.33
N GLY A 334 6.04 -2.16 9.94
CA GLY A 334 4.77 -2.41 10.64
C GLY A 334 3.69 -2.98 9.72
N HIS A 335 2.50 -2.42 9.83
CA HIS A 335 1.26 -2.90 9.24
C HIS A 335 0.51 -1.79 8.50
N ASP A 336 -0.52 -2.16 7.74
CA ASP A 336 -1.47 -1.23 7.12
C ASP A 336 -2.15 -0.32 8.15
N SER A 337 -2.52 -0.85 9.33
CA SER A 337 -3.07 -0.08 10.45
C SER A 337 -2.14 1.05 10.93
N ASN A 338 -0.82 0.84 10.89
CA ASN A 338 0.16 1.87 11.26
C ASN A 338 0.18 3.02 10.25
N ILE A 339 0.22 2.70 8.94
CA ILE A 339 0.17 3.74 7.90
C ILE A 339 -1.17 4.46 7.96
N CYS A 340 -2.29 3.73 8.05
CA CYS A 340 -3.64 4.31 8.13
C CYS A 340 -3.76 5.27 9.32
N SER A 341 -3.38 4.85 10.52
CA SER A 341 -3.52 5.68 11.71
C SER A 341 -2.58 6.89 11.70
N VAL A 342 -1.33 6.73 11.27
CA VAL A 342 -0.36 7.84 11.18
C VAL A 342 -0.82 8.89 10.16
N THR A 343 -1.26 8.48 8.96
CA THR A 343 -1.73 9.43 7.93
C THR A 343 -2.97 10.20 8.39
N ASN A 344 -3.91 9.53 9.08
CA ASN A 344 -5.11 10.20 9.58
C ASN A 344 -4.81 11.12 10.79
N ALA A 345 -3.95 10.70 11.73
CA ALA A 345 -3.54 11.54 12.86
C ALA A 345 -2.78 12.80 12.40
N LEU A 346 -1.99 12.70 11.34
CA LEU A 346 -1.29 13.84 10.73
C LEU A 346 -2.16 14.62 9.73
N GLN A 347 -3.44 14.25 9.57
CA GLN A 347 -4.43 14.91 8.73
C GLN A 347 -4.00 15.02 7.25
N PHE A 348 -3.52 13.90 6.67
CA PHE A 348 -3.33 13.84 5.22
C PHE A 348 -4.68 13.95 4.50
N GLU A 349 -4.69 14.60 3.34
CA GLU A 349 -5.86 14.65 2.47
C GLU A 349 -6.26 13.26 2.00
N GLU A 350 -7.55 13.06 1.69
CA GLU A 350 -8.00 11.80 1.10
C GLU A 350 -7.29 11.55 -0.24
N TYR A 351 -6.95 10.29 -0.47
CA TYR A 351 -6.26 9.86 -1.68
C TYR A 351 -6.78 8.51 -2.18
N SER A 352 -6.51 8.25 -3.44
CA SER A 352 -6.77 6.98 -4.09
C SER A 352 -5.60 6.66 -5.03
N LEU A 353 -4.90 5.58 -4.74
CA LEU A 353 -3.66 5.25 -5.44
C LEU A 353 -3.93 4.71 -6.85
N PRO A 354 -3.22 5.18 -7.88
CA PRO A 354 -3.34 4.65 -9.24
C PRO A 354 -2.61 3.30 -9.39
N ASN A 355 -2.95 2.55 -10.44
CA ASN A 355 -2.25 1.33 -10.87
C ASN A 355 -2.14 0.22 -9.81
N THR A 356 -3.01 0.23 -8.81
CA THR A 356 -3.13 -0.82 -7.80
C THR A 356 -4.58 -1.07 -7.45
N ILE A 357 -4.91 -2.33 -7.10
CA ILE A 357 -6.25 -2.69 -6.63
C ILE A 357 -6.51 -2.23 -5.21
N GLU A 358 -5.48 -2.12 -4.36
CA GLU A 358 -5.56 -1.60 -2.99
C GLU A 358 -5.34 -0.08 -3.03
N LYS A 359 -6.39 0.71 -2.77
CA LYS A 359 -6.38 2.17 -3.03
C LYS A 359 -5.81 3.02 -1.89
N LYS A 360 -5.64 2.45 -0.71
CA LYS A 360 -5.18 3.18 0.49
C LYS A 360 -3.78 2.75 0.97
N THR A 361 -3.64 1.49 1.33
CA THR A 361 -2.40 0.96 1.92
C THR A 361 -2.01 -0.35 1.23
N PRO A 362 -1.53 -0.34 -0.03
CA PRO A 362 -1.16 -1.55 -0.74
C PRO A 362 -0.17 -2.41 0.03
N ILE A 363 -0.21 -3.71 -0.23
CA ILE A 363 0.75 -4.65 0.36
C ILE A 363 2.18 -4.21 0.02
N GLY A 364 3.08 -4.23 1.01
CA GLY A 364 4.45 -3.75 0.86
C GLY A 364 4.59 -2.24 0.64
N SER A 365 3.52 -1.43 0.80
CA SER A 365 3.60 0.04 0.67
C SER A 365 4.42 0.68 1.79
N LYS A 366 4.99 1.84 1.49
CA LYS A 366 5.92 2.57 2.34
C LYS A 366 5.55 4.05 2.37
N LEU A 367 5.20 4.56 3.55
CA LEU A 367 5.07 6.00 3.79
C LEU A 367 6.49 6.55 4.00
N VAL A 368 6.94 7.39 3.09
CA VAL A 368 8.32 7.86 2.99
C VAL A 368 8.36 9.36 3.27
N PHE A 369 9.06 9.75 4.32
CA PHE A 369 9.38 11.13 4.64
C PHE A 369 10.81 11.41 4.13
N GLU A 370 10.95 12.34 3.20
CA GLU A 370 12.22 12.72 2.60
C GLU A 370 12.59 14.13 3.11
N LYS A 371 13.69 14.23 3.82
CA LYS A 371 14.20 15.50 4.35
C LYS A 371 15.19 16.11 3.37
N TRP A 372 14.83 17.25 2.82
CA TRP A 372 15.58 17.98 1.82
C TRP A 372 16.14 19.28 2.40
N GLN A 373 17.35 19.66 2.00
CA GLN A 373 17.93 20.93 2.36
C GLN A 373 18.16 21.80 1.13
N ASP A 374 17.67 23.04 1.14
CA ASP A 374 18.03 24.04 0.15
C ASP A 374 19.53 24.34 0.23
N LYS A 375 20.25 24.11 -0.86
CA LYS A 375 21.73 24.22 -0.91
C LYS A 375 22.22 25.62 -0.60
N ARG A 376 21.45 26.66 -0.96
CA ARG A 376 21.82 28.07 -0.82
C ARG A 376 21.44 28.62 0.56
N THR A 377 20.19 28.39 0.99
CA THR A 377 19.67 28.98 2.23
C THR A 377 19.88 28.13 3.46
N LYS A 378 20.21 26.84 3.26
CA LYS A 378 20.30 25.79 4.29
C LYS A 378 19.00 25.51 5.03
N LYS A 379 17.87 26.03 4.54
CA LYS A 379 16.54 25.69 5.07
C LYS A 379 16.17 24.25 4.76
N GLU A 380 15.49 23.62 5.70
CA GLU A 380 15.05 22.23 5.59
C GLU A 380 13.57 22.14 5.18
N TYR A 381 13.27 21.11 4.43
CA TYR A 381 11.95 20.81 3.89
C TYR A 381 11.67 19.31 3.97
N ILE A 382 10.38 18.95 3.94
CA ILE A 382 9.92 17.56 3.90
C ILE A 382 9.04 17.36 2.67
N SER A 383 9.30 16.31 1.90
CA SER A 383 8.27 15.69 1.05
C SER A 383 7.76 14.40 1.70
N VAL A 384 6.51 14.08 1.48
CA VAL A 384 5.93 12.82 1.93
C VAL A 384 5.34 12.09 0.75
N ASN A 385 5.79 10.86 0.53
CA ASN A 385 5.35 10.02 -0.57
C ASN A 385 4.87 8.66 -0.07
N LEU A 386 3.84 8.11 -0.71
CA LEU A 386 3.49 6.71 -0.55
C LEU A 386 4.07 5.93 -1.74
N VAL A 387 5.09 5.12 -1.45
CA VAL A 387 5.80 4.30 -2.44
C VAL A 387 5.28 2.87 -2.38
N TYR A 388 4.90 2.30 -3.53
CA TYR A 388 4.31 0.96 -3.59
C TYR A 388 4.57 0.30 -4.95
N GLN A 389 4.57 -1.02 -4.97
CA GLN A 389 4.56 -1.77 -6.21
C GLN A 389 3.15 -1.77 -6.81
N THR A 390 3.04 -1.52 -8.12
CA THR A 390 1.76 -1.62 -8.83
C THR A 390 1.26 -3.07 -8.81
N THR A 391 -0.04 -3.28 -9.06
CA THR A 391 -0.60 -4.64 -9.18
C THR A 391 0.18 -5.48 -10.18
N ASP A 392 0.58 -4.90 -11.32
CA ASP A 392 1.37 -5.59 -12.33
C ASP A 392 2.77 -5.96 -11.84
N GLN A 393 3.45 -5.04 -11.14
CA GLN A 393 4.76 -5.32 -10.55
C GLN A 393 4.70 -6.44 -9.52
N LEU A 394 3.67 -6.44 -8.65
CA LEU A 394 3.43 -7.50 -7.67
C LEU A 394 3.16 -8.85 -8.34
N ARG A 395 2.22 -8.89 -9.29
CA ARG A 395 1.77 -10.14 -9.91
C ARG A 395 2.80 -10.75 -10.86
N LYS A 396 3.52 -9.93 -11.60
CA LYS A 396 4.49 -10.39 -12.61
C LYS A 396 5.93 -10.47 -12.08
N LEU A 397 6.17 -10.15 -10.81
CA LEU A 397 7.52 -10.06 -10.21
C LEU A 397 8.46 -9.21 -11.08
N LEU A 398 7.97 -8.03 -11.52
CA LEU A 398 8.76 -7.16 -12.37
C LEU A 398 9.93 -6.58 -11.58
N LEU A 399 11.12 -6.69 -12.16
CA LEU A 399 12.34 -6.15 -11.53
C LEU A 399 12.22 -4.63 -11.37
N LEU A 400 12.48 -4.16 -10.16
CA LEU A 400 12.51 -2.73 -9.84
C LEU A 400 13.92 -2.19 -10.04
N ASN A 401 14.01 -1.03 -10.70
CA ASN A 401 15.23 -0.25 -10.90
C ASN A 401 14.85 1.21 -11.18
N LEU A 402 15.82 2.06 -11.49
CA LEU A 402 15.56 3.49 -11.77
C LEU A 402 14.77 3.72 -13.07
N ASP A 403 14.84 2.80 -14.05
CA ASP A 403 14.05 2.87 -15.29
C ASP A 403 12.65 2.27 -15.14
N ASN A 404 12.46 1.36 -14.19
CA ASN A 404 11.18 0.76 -13.82
C ASN A 404 10.99 0.84 -12.30
N PRO A 405 10.78 2.06 -11.76
CA PRO A 405 10.63 2.27 -10.33
C PRO A 405 9.28 1.73 -9.81
N PRO A 406 9.14 1.52 -8.50
CA PRO A 406 7.82 1.39 -7.89
C PRO A 406 7.04 2.69 -8.12
N ALA A 407 5.71 2.60 -8.04
CA ALA A 407 4.88 3.80 -8.06
C ALA A 407 5.13 4.64 -6.81
N SER A 408 5.15 5.96 -7.01
CA SER A 408 5.25 6.95 -5.93
C SER A 408 4.10 7.94 -6.05
N PHE A 409 3.37 8.10 -4.96
CA PHE A 409 2.23 9.04 -4.87
C PHE A 409 2.55 10.10 -3.83
N GLN A 410 2.63 11.37 -4.28
CA GLN A 410 2.87 12.49 -3.37
C GLN A 410 1.68 12.73 -2.46
N MET A 411 1.91 12.59 -1.15
CA MET A 411 0.90 12.79 -0.13
C MET A 411 0.75 14.26 0.21
N LYS A 412 -0.48 14.70 0.41
CA LYS A 412 -0.78 16.09 0.80
C LYS A 412 -1.24 16.15 2.25
N ILE A 413 -0.69 17.11 3.01
CA ILE A 413 -1.08 17.36 4.39
C ILE A 413 -2.08 18.51 4.41
N SER A 414 -3.28 18.25 4.91
CA SER A 414 -4.36 19.25 4.97
C SER A 414 -3.95 20.48 5.77
N GLY A 415 -4.20 21.65 5.21
CA GLY A 415 -3.87 22.93 5.86
C GLY A 415 -2.40 23.34 5.84
N LEU A 416 -1.50 22.55 5.22
CA LEU A 416 -0.13 22.97 4.95
C LEU A 416 0.05 23.30 3.47
N THR A 417 0.94 24.23 3.17
CA THR A 417 1.24 24.66 1.80
C THR A 417 2.63 24.16 1.40
N ALA A 418 2.68 23.32 0.38
CA ALA A 418 3.92 22.92 -0.25
C ALA A 418 4.39 23.95 -1.28
N ASN A 419 5.69 24.02 -1.52
CA ASN A 419 6.26 24.85 -2.60
C ASN A 419 6.00 24.22 -4.00
N GLU A 420 6.53 24.85 -5.06
CA GLU A 420 6.36 24.39 -6.46
C GLU A 420 6.89 22.99 -6.72
N PHE A 421 7.77 22.45 -5.87
CA PHE A 421 8.33 21.11 -5.93
C PHE A 421 7.59 20.09 -5.03
N GLY A 422 6.56 20.53 -4.31
CA GLY A 422 5.82 19.67 -3.39
C GLY A 422 6.49 19.49 -2.04
N LEU A 423 7.44 20.36 -1.68
CA LEU A 423 8.14 20.32 -0.42
C LEU A 423 7.43 21.24 0.61
N TYR A 424 7.12 20.70 1.78
CA TYR A 424 6.65 21.44 2.94
C TYR A 424 7.84 22.01 3.74
N ASN A 425 7.65 23.14 4.39
CA ASN A 425 8.63 23.61 5.38
C ASN A 425 8.76 22.57 6.50
N PHE A 426 9.98 22.28 6.93
CA PHE A 426 10.26 21.29 7.97
C PHE A 426 9.51 21.57 9.27
N ASP A 427 9.56 22.83 9.75
CA ASP A 427 8.93 23.22 11.01
C ASP A 427 7.41 23.09 10.96
N ASP A 428 6.77 23.31 9.79
CA ASP A 428 5.33 23.15 9.63
C ASP A 428 4.92 21.68 9.77
N VAL A 429 5.72 20.76 9.21
CA VAL A 429 5.47 19.31 9.33
C VAL A 429 5.70 18.84 10.77
N VAL A 430 6.79 19.28 11.43
CA VAL A 430 7.04 18.98 12.84
C VAL A 430 5.92 19.54 13.71
N GLY A 431 5.45 20.76 13.43
CA GLY A 431 4.29 21.35 14.10
C GLY A 431 3.02 20.50 13.96
N ARG A 432 2.83 19.81 12.83
CA ARG A 432 1.71 18.87 12.65
C ARG A 432 1.86 17.63 13.54
N PHE A 433 3.06 17.08 13.70
CA PHE A 433 3.32 16.02 14.68
C PHE A 433 3.01 16.50 16.11
N ASP A 434 3.44 17.73 16.48
CA ASP A 434 3.16 18.30 17.80
C ASP A 434 1.66 18.46 18.06
N GLN A 435 0.90 18.89 17.06
CA GLN A 435 -0.55 18.99 17.17
C GLN A 435 -1.19 17.60 17.42
N ALA A 436 -0.77 16.57 16.68
CA ALA A 436 -1.28 15.21 16.86
C ALA A 436 -0.92 14.62 18.24
N ILE A 437 0.33 14.85 18.71
CA ILE A 437 0.80 14.41 20.03
C ILE A 437 0.03 15.14 21.13
N THR A 438 -0.17 16.45 21.00
CA THR A 438 -0.97 17.24 21.96
C THR A 438 -2.43 16.80 21.98
N ALA A 439 -3.00 16.48 20.82
CA ALA A 439 -4.37 15.96 20.72
C ALA A 439 -4.52 14.62 21.46
N TYR A 440 -3.50 13.74 21.41
CA TYR A 440 -3.51 12.51 22.21
C TYR A 440 -3.51 12.81 23.72
N GLU A 441 -2.72 13.79 24.19
CA GLU A 441 -2.70 14.13 25.61
C GLU A 441 -4.08 14.61 26.10
N ALA A 442 -4.86 15.25 25.24
CA ALA A 442 -6.22 15.71 25.55
C ALA A 442 -7.28 14.59 25.61
N ILE A 443 -7.00 13.39 25.14
CA ILE A 443 -7.90 12.22 25.26
C ILE A 443 -8.02 11.85 26.74
N LYS A 444 -9.26 11.79 27.23
CA LYS A 444 -9.59 11.40 28.62
C LYS A 444 -9.71 9.89 28.76
#